data_679ccb641238eff3f86e116983af5de1
#
_entry.id   679ccb641238eff3f86e116983af5de1
#
_cell.length_a   1.000
_cell.length_b   1.000
_cell.length_c   1.000
_cell.angle_alpha   90.00
_cell.angle_beta   90.00
_cell.angle_gamma   90.00
#
_symmetry.space_group_name_H-M   'P 1'
#
loop_
_entity.id
_entity.type
_entity.pdbx_description
1 polymer ?
#
loop_
_entity_poly.entity_id
_entity_poly.type
_entity_poly.pdbx_seq_one_letter_code
_entity_poly.pdbx_strand_id
1 'polypeptide(L)'
;MKARDLLAEIRENIKDYDIKYLEEKIKEKDINPISKQVSAFNIENYYEIMALDIKDEENVEISDRLIEEIKEEIAKFFDGCSPESEDIFKRFITYICVYLSLIAKKPLHPVGMDFRDGKTVFTKEEDGKINYYCDIRKDLKNRSKDYFTCKFCLCKELK
;
A
#
# COMPACT_ATOMS: atom_id res chain seq x y z
N MET A 1 18.20 6.26 5.06
CA MET A 1 17.77 5.41 6.21
C MET A 1 17.94 3.95 5.82
N LYS A 2 18.48 3.14 6.69
CA LYS A 2 18.57 1.70 6.45
C LYS A 2 17.20 1.03 6.52
N ALA A 3 17.03 -0.05 5.77
CA ALA A 3 15.74 -0.75 5.70
C ALA A 3 15.23 -1.22 7.08
N ARG A 4 16.11 -1.70 7.97
CA ARG A 4 15.72 -2.08 9.34
C ARG A 4 15.22 -0.90 10.16
N ASP A 5 15.85 0.25 10.01
CA ASP A 5 15.44 1.47 10.72
C ASP A 5 14.10 1.95 10.22
N LEU A 6 13.89 1.89 8.91
CA LEU A 6 12.59 2.21 8.30
C LEU A 6 11.50 1.25 8.78
N LEU A 7 11.80 -0.04 8.84
CA LEU A 7 10.84 -1.04 9.34
C LEU A 7 10.46 -0.76 10.79
N ALA A 8 11.45 -0.38 11.63
CA ALA A 8 11.19 0.00 13.03
C ALA A 8 10.27 1.24 13.10
N GLU A 9 10.51 2.24 12.26
CA GLU A 9 9.65 3.42 12.18
C GLU A 9 8.23 3.06 11.75
N ILE A 10 8.10 2.20 10.75
CA ILE A 10 6.80 1.72 10.27
C ILE A 10 6.04 1.03 11.40
N ARG A 11 6.67 0.09 12.10
CA ARG A 11 6.06 -0.63 13.22
C ARG A 11 5.58 0.32 14.32
N GLU A 12 6.41 1.29 14.67
CA GLU A 12 6.08 2.27 15.70
C GLU A 12 4.83 3.09 15.33
N ASN A 13 4.67 3.38 14.05
CA ASN A 13 3.58 4.24 13.57
C ASN A 13 2.28 3.49 13.26
N ILE A 14 2.31 2.16 13.12
CA ILE A 14 1.09 1.38 12.86
C ILE A 14 0.59 0.60 14.09
N LYS A 15 1.39 0.47 15.13
CA LYS A 15 1.04 -0.35 16.31
C LYS A 15 -0.21 0.13 17.04
N ASP A 16 -0.51 1.42 17.00
CA ASP A 16 -1.65 2.00 17.68
C ASP A 16 -2.97 1.85 16.91
N TYR A 17 -2.88 1.41 15.65
CA TYR A 17 -4.08 1.18 14.86
C TYR A 17 -4.78 -0.10 15.33
N ASP A 18 -6.09 0.00 15.55
CA ASP A 18 -6.90 -1.15 15.97
C ASP A 18 -7.18 -2.07 14.79
N ILE A 19 -6.28 -3.02 14.55
CA ILE A 19 -6.42 -3.98 13.44
C ILE A 19 -7.67 -4.86 13.60
N LYS A 20 -8.12 -5.07 14.83
CA LYS A 20 -9.33 -5.85 15.10
C LYS A 20 -10.57 -5.20 14.50
N TYR A 21 -10.59 -3.87 14.44
CA TYR A 21 -11.66 -3.13 13.78
C TYR A 21 -11.78 -3.52 12.30
N LEU A 22 -10.65 -3.61 11.58
CA LEU A 22 -10.67 -4.08 10.19
C LEU A 22 -11.09 -5.53 10.07
N GLU A 23 -10.61 -6.39 10.98
CA GLU A 23 -10.96 -7.81 10.99
C GLU A 23 -12.47 -8.03 11.16
N GLU A 24 -13.11 -7.22 12.01
CA GLU A 24 -14.56 -7.25 12.18
C GLU A 24 -15.29 -6.64 10.97
N LYS A 25 -14.76 -5.57 10.42
CA LYS A 25 -15.37 -4.89 9.28
C LYS A 25 -15.48 -5.78 8.04
N ILE A 26 -14.48 -6.61 7.76
CA ILE A 26 -14.51 -7.51 6.59
C ILE A 26 -15.55 -8.63 6.72
N LYS A 27 -16.06 -8.87 7.93
CA LYS A 27 -17.11 -9.87 8.18
C LYS A 27 -18.52 -9.32 7.98
N GLU A 28 -18.68 -8.01 7.80
CA GLU A 28 -19.98 -7.39 7.58
C GLU A 28 -20.60 -7.84 6.25
N LYS A 29 -21.90 -8.14 6.25
CA LYS A 29 -22.60 -8.67 5.08
C LYS A 29 -22.69 -7.68 3.93
N ASP A 30 -22.79 -6.38 4.24
CA ASP A 30 -23.04 -5.32 3.28
C ASP A 30 -21.78 -4.55 2.87
N ILE A 31 -20.60 -5.08 3.23
CA ILE A 31 -19.34 -4.42 2.88
C ILE A 31 -19.16 -4.40 1.35
N ASN A 32 -18.73 -3.25 0.84
CA ASN A 32 -18.37 -3.10 -0.57
C ASN A 32 -17.24 -4.08 -0.92
N PRO A 33 -17.36 -4.85 -2.02
CA PRO A 33 -16.34 -5.85 -2.40
C PRO A 33 -14.93 -5.29 -2.56
N ILE A 34 -14.79 -4.07 -3.08
CA ILE A 34 -13.49 -3.42 -3.22
C ILE A 34 -12.93 -3.09 -1.84
N SER A 35 -13.74 -2.48 -0.97
CA SER A 35 -13.33 -2.17 0.42
C SER A 35 -12.93 -3.43 1.19
N LYS A 36 -13.64 -4.53 0.98
CA LYS A 36 -13.32 -5.81 1.61
C LYS A 36 -11.95 -6.32 1.20
N GLN A 37 -11.65 -6.30 -0.10
CA GLN A 37 -10.37 -6.75 -0.64
C GLN A 37 -9.21 -5.88 -0.14
N VAL A 38 -9.38 -4.56 -0.15
CA VAL A 38 -8.36 -3.61 0.34
C VAL A 38 -8.14 -3.79 1.84
N SER A 39 -9.20 -3.91 2.62
CA SER A 39 -9.10 -4.10 4.07
C SER A 39 -8.40 -5.43 4.42
N ALA A 40 -8.75 -6.50 3.72
CA ALA A 40 -8.09 -7.80 3.90
C ALA A 40 -6.59 -7.71 3.59
N PHE A 41 -6.23 -6.99 2.54
CA PHE A 41 -4.83 -6.74 2.16
C PHE A 41 -4.08 -5.95 3.24
N ASN A 42 -4.72 -4.93 3.79
CA ASN A 42 -4.13 -4.12 4.88
C ASN A 42 -3.91 -4.95 6.14
N ILE A 43 -4.82 -5.86 6.46
CA ILE A 43 -4.68 -6.79 7.59
C ILE A 43 -3.47 -7.71 7.35
N GLU A 44 -3.37 -8.30 6.18
CA GLU A 44 -2.25 -9.17 5.79
C GLU A 44 -0.91 -8.45 5.91
N ASN A 45 -0.83 -7.23 5.38
CA ASN A 45 0.38 -6.41 5.46
C ASN A 45 0.75 -6.03 6.89
N TYR A 46 -0.24 -5.73 7.72
CA TYR A 46 -0.01 -5.43 9.13
C TYR A 46 0.72 -6.59 9.83
N TYR A 47 0.20 -7.80 9.69
CA TYR A 47 0.84 -8.97 10.32
C TYR A 47 2.19 -9.31 9.70
N GLU A 48 2.33 -9.15 8.39
CA GLU A 48 3.61 -9.33 7.71
C GLU A 48 4.67 -8.36 8.23
N ILE A 49 4.32 -7.08 8.36
CA ILE A 49 5.22 -6.05 8.89
C ILE A 49 5.67 -6.40 10.32
N MET A 50 4.75 -6.84 11.16
CA MET A 50 5.06 -7.16 12.56
C MET A 50 5.96 -8.38 12.69
N ALA A 51 5.91 -9.32 11.74
CA ALA A 51 6.67 -10.56 11.77
C ALA A 51 7.97 -10.53 10.94
N LEU A 52 8.13 -9.52 10.07
CA LEU A 52 9.25 -9.48 9.11
C LEU A 52 10.60 -9.34 9.82
N ASP A 53 11.56 -10.16 9.41
CA ASP A 53 12.94 -10.04 9.81
C ASP A 53 13.78 -9.72 8.56
N ILE A 54 14.40 -8.54 8.53
CA ILE A 54 15.24 -8.12 7.41
C ILE A 54 16.66 -8.64 7.66
N LYS A 55 17.13 -9.47 6.75
CA LYS A 55 18.48 -10.02 6.79
C LYS A 55 19.53 -8.95 6.48
N ASP A 56 20.79 -9.21 6.88
CA ASP A 56 21.87 -8.23 6.69
C ASP A 56 22.04 -7.81 5.23
N GLU A 57 21.96 -8.76 4.29
CA GLU A 57 22.08 -8.49 2.85
C GLU A 57 20.89 -7.69 2.28
N GLU A 58 19.77 -7.70 2.97
CA GLU A 58 18.57 -6.94 2.60
C GLU A 58 18.49 -5.57 3.28
N ASN A 59 19.38 -5.31 4.25
CA ASN A 59 19.39 -4.05 5.01
C ASN A 59 20.08 -2.93 4.23
N VAL A 60 19.49 -2.58 3.10
CA VAL A 60 20.01 -1.59 2.15
C VAL A 60 19.63 -0.19 2.54
N GLU A 61 20.33 0.79 1.99
CA GLU A 61 19.99 2.21 2.15
C GLU A 61 18.77 2.56 1.32
N ILE A 62 17.82 3.25 1.94
CA ILE A 62 16.59 3.74 1.30
C ILE A 62 16.62 5.27 1.34
N SER A 63 16.29 5.91 0.23
CA SER A 63 16.32 7.36 0.11
C SER A 63 15.34 8.03 1.08
N ASP A 64 15.86 8.87 1.96
CA ASP A 64 15.03 9.67 2.88
C ASP A 64 14.09 10.59 2.11
N ARG A 65 14.56 11.13 1.00
CA ARG A 65 13.75 11.98 0.12
C ARG A 65 12.54 11.23 -0.43
N LEU A 66 12.75 10.00 -0.87
CA LEU A 66 11.66 9.17 -1.41
C LEU A 66 10.64 8.83 -0.34
N ILE A 67 11.08 8.52 0.88
CA ILE A 67 10.20 8.29 2.02
C ILE A 67 9.31 9.51 2.26
N GLU A 68 9.90 10.70 2.31
CA GLU A 68 9.16 11.94 2.53
C GLU A 68 8.21 12.27 1.38
N GLU A 69 8.61 12.03 0.13
CA GLU A 69 7.74 12.23 -1.02
C GLU A 69 6.49 11.37 -0.95
N ILE A 70 6.62 10.10 -0.56
CA ILE A 70 5.47 9.19 -0.40
C ILE A 70 4.55 9.71 0.70
N LYS A 71 5.10 10.09 1.85
CA LYS A 71 4.33 10.63 2.97
C LYS A 71 3.55 11.88 2.58
N GLU A 72 4.20 12.80 1.88
CA GLU A 72 3.57 14.06 1.42
C GLU A 72 2.43 13.80 0.43
N GLU A 73 2.61 12.90 -0.52
CA GLU A 73 1.57 12.58 -1.50
C GLU A 73 0.35 11.93 -0.83
N ILE A 74 0.57 11.04 0.12
CA ILE A 74 -0.54 10.41 0.85
C ILE A 74 -1.23 11.42 1.75
N ALA A 75 -0.49 12.34 2.38
CA ALA A 75 -1.07 13.42 3.14
C ALA A 75 -2.01 14.28 2.29
N LYS A 76 -1.64 14.59 1.06
CA LYS A 76 -2.51 15.31 0.11
C LYS A 76 -3.80 14.56 -0.20
N PHE A 77 -3.72 13.23 -0.32
CA PHE A 77 -4.91 12.40 -0.54
C PHE A 77 -5.92 12.54 0.59
N PHE A 78 -5.43 12.61 1.82
CA PHE A 78 -6.28 12.76 2.99
C PHE A 78 -6.64 14.22 3.30
N ASP A 79 -6.06 15.20 2.58
CA ASP A 79 -6.45 16.60 2.73
C ASP A 79 -7.91 16.78 2.31
N GLY A 80 -8.73 17.36 3.18
CA GLY A 80 -10.16 17.46 2.98
C GLY A 80 -10.96 16.34 3.61
N CYS A 81 -10.31 15.27 4.06
CA CYS A 81 -10.91 14.32 4.97
C CYS A 81 -10.70 14.86 6.39
N SER A 82 -11.74 15.19 7.10
CA SER A 82 -11.66 15.48 8.53
C SER A 82 -12.51 14.43 9.24
N PRO A 83 -12.27 14.05 10.42
CA PRO A 83 -11.75 14.63 11.61
C PRO A 83 -10.70 13.81 12.37
N GLU A 84 -10.37 14.21 13.57
CA GLU A 84 -9.31 13.72 14.46
C GLU A 84 -9.21 12.18 14.59
N SER A 85 -10.33 11.46 14.55
CA SER A 85 -10.35 9.99 14.60
C SER A 85 -9.71 9.33 13.40
N GLU A 86 -9.51 10.06 12.31
CA GLU A 86 -8.92 9.56 11.07
C GLU A 86 -7.40 9.70 11.03
N ASP A 87 -6.79 10.43 11.95
CA ASP A 87 -5.34 10.60 11.99
C ASP A 87 -4.61 9.26 12.19
N ILE A 88 -5.15 8.39 13.03
CA ILE A 88 -4.57 7.05 13.26
C ILE A 88 -4.68 6.21 12.01
N PHE A 89 -5.82 6.24 11.33
CA PHE A 89 -6.05 5.53 10.07
C PHE A 89 -5.16 6.06 8.96
N LYS A 90 -5.07 7.38 8.83
CA LYS A 90 -4.22 8.06 7.86
C LYS A 90 -2.75 7.65 8.03
N ARG A 91 -2.28 7.64 9.27
CA ARG A 91 -0.92 7.21 9.60
C ARG A 91 -0.71 5.75 9.24
N PHE A 92 -1.66 4.89 9.58
CA PHE A 92 -1.64 3.48 9.25
C PHE A 92 -1.48 3.26 7.74
N ILE A 93 -2.36 3.86 6.93
CA ILE A 93 -2.30 3.73 5.46
C ILE A 93 -1.00 4.30 4.90
N THR A 94 -0.54 5.44 5.40
CA THR A 94 0.72 6.05 4.97
C THR A 94 1.89 5.07 5.11
N TYR A 95 2.02 4.45 6.27
CA TYR A 95 3.13 3.55 6.53
C TYR A 95 2.98 2.18 5.86
N ILE A 96 1.76 1.72 5.62
CA ILE A 96 1.51 0.55 4.78
C ILE A 96 2.00 0.82 3.35
N CYS A 97 1.71 1.99 2.79
CA CYS A 97 2.19 2.36 1.45
C CYS A 97 3.71 2.48 1.39
N VAL A 98 4.34 3.08 2.40
CA VAL A 98 5.80 3.15 2.51
C VAL A 98 6.41 1.75 2.52
N TYR A 99 5.84 0.85 3.31
CA TYR A 99 6.28 -0.55 3.39
C TYR A 99 6.18 -1.24 2.03
N LEU A 100 5.03 -1.17 1.39
CA LEU A 100 4.80 -1.82 0.10
C LEU A 100 5.72 -1.31 -1.00
N SER A 101 5.93 -0.01 -1.05
CA SER A 101 6.74 0.61 -2.11
C SER A 101 8.24 0.43 -1.90
N LEU A 102 8.71 0.49 -0.66
CA LEU A 102 10.15 0.61 -0.38
C LEU A 102 10.78 -0.63 0.24
N ILE A 103 10.04 -1.43 0.98
CA ILE A 103 10.55 -2.64 1.63
C ILE A 103 10.07 -3.90 0.92
N ALA A 104 8.76 -4.11 0.83
CA ALA A 104 8.17 -5.31 0.24
C ALA A 104 8.35 -5.37 -1.27
N LYS A 105 8.43 -4.23 -1.93
CA LYS A 105 8.48 -4.13 -3.40
C LYS A 105 7.28 -4.83 -4.04
N LYS A 106 6.10 -4.50 -3.55
CA LYS A 106 4.81 -5.03 -4.01
C LYS A 106 3.88 -3.89 -4.41
N PRO A 107 2.87 -4.16 -5.26
CA PRO A 107 1.85 -3.16 -5.59
C PRO A 107 1.06 -2.70 -4.36
N LEU A 108 0.49 -1.51 -4.44
CA LEU A 108 -0.35 -0.95 -3.37
C LEU A 108 -1.72 -1.63 -3.24
N HIS A 109 -2.14 -2.37 -4.26
CA HIS A 109 -3.33 -3.20 -4.24
C HIS A 109 -2.92 -4.67 -4.43
N PRO A 110 -3.68 -5.63 -3.88
CA PRO A 110 -3.29 -7.05 -3.95
C PRO A 110 -3.37 -7.59 -5.37
N VAL A 111 -2.44 -8.47 -5.72
CA VAL A 111 -2.50 -9.23 -6.97
C VAL A 111 -3.80 -10.06 -6.98
N GLY A 112 -4.50 -10.02 -8.10
CA GLY A 112 -5.78 -10.71 -8.25
C GLY A 112 -6.98 -9.93 -7.75
N MET A 113 -6.77 -8.70 -7.24
CA MET A 113 -7.89 -7.86 -6.81
C MET A 113 -8.83 -7.57 -7.97
N ASP A 114 -10.11 -7.81 -7.74
CA ASP A 114 -11.17 -7.53 -8.71
C ASP A 114 -11.72 -6.12 -8.46
N PHE A 115 -11.43 -5.20 -9.38
CA PHE A 115 -11.92 -3.82 -9.28
C PHE A 115 -13.37 -3.70 -9.79
N ARG A 116 -13.61 -4.08 -11.02
CA ARG A 116 -14.90 -4.12 -11.74
C ARG A 116 -14.62 -4.55 -13.19
N ASP A 117 -15.59 -5.17 -13.84
CA ASP A 117 -15.50 -5.53 -15.26
C ASP A 117 -14.28 -6.38 -15.62
N GLY A 118 -13.85 -7.23 -14.71
CA GLY A 118 -12.69 -8.09 -14.91
C GLY A 118 -11.35 -7.39 -14.82
N LYS A 119 -11.30 -6.13 -14.45
CA LYS A 119 -10.05 -5.39 -14.25
C LYS A 119 -9.38 -5.83 -12.96
N THR A 120 -8.08 -6.03 -13.00
CA THR A 120 -7.33 -6.59 -11.87
C THR A 120 -5.88 -6.12 -11.86
N VAL A 121 -5.22 -6.36 -10.73
CA VAL A 121 -3.76 -6.34 -10.62
C VAL A 121 -3.26 -7.73 -10.99
N PHE A 122 -2.32 -7.83 -11.88
CA PHE A 122 -1.80 -9.11 -12.36
C PHE A 122 -0.29 -9.10 -12.55
N THR A 123 0.29 -10.29 -12.67
CA THR A 123 1.72 -10.46 -12.91
C THR A 123 1.98 -11.02 -14.28
N LYS A 124 3.14 -10.68 -14.85
CA LYS A 124 3.68 -11.34 -16.04
C LYS A 124 5.12 -11.70 -15.78
N GLU A 125 5.52 -12.89 -16.21
CA GLU A 125 6.93 -13.29 -16.20
C GLU A 125 7.57 -12.84 -17.52
N GLU A 126 8.60 -11.99 -17.41
CA GLU A 126 9.32 -11.45 -18.55
C GLU A 126 10.81 -11.52 -18.25
N ASP A 127 11.57 -12.18 -19.13
CA ASP A 127 13.02 -12.36 -18.98
C ASP A 127 13.46 -12.92 -17.62
N GLY A 128 12.69 -13.88 -17.09
CA GLY A 128 12.95 -14.50 -15.78
C GLY A 128 12.59 -13.66 -14.58
N LYS A 129 11.93 -12.50 -14.79
CA LYS A 129 11.48 -11.60 -13.73
C LYS A 129 9.96 -11.51 -13.70
N ILE A 130 9.41 -11.41 -12.49
CA ILE A 130 7.98 -11.16 -12.30
C ILE A 130 7.75 -9.66 -12.29
N ASN A 131 6.96 -9.18 -13.24
CA ASN A 131 6.54 -7.80 -13.32
C ASN A 131 5.07 -7.67 -12.94
N TYR A 132 4.72 -6.56 -12.29
CA TYR A 132 3.36 -6.27 -11.84
C TYR A 132 2.70 -5.28 -12.79
N TYR A 133 1.41 -5.48 -13.06
CA TYR A 133 0.60 -4.63 -13.92
C TYR A 133 -0.76 -4.39 -13.27
N CYS A 134 -1.38 -3.24 -13.59
CA CYS A 134 -2.69 -2.90 -13.08
C CYS A 134 -3.55 -2.35 -14.23
N ASP A 135 -4.69 -2.99 -14.49
CA ASP A 135 -5.61 -2.56 -15.55
C ASP A 135 -6.19 -1.16 -15.28
N ILE A 136 -6.39 -0.80 -14.01
CA ILE A 136 -6.92 0.52 -13.65
C ILE A 136 -5.88 1.61 -13.91
N ARG A 137 -4.59 1.35 -13.67
CA ARG A 137 -3.54 2.34 -13.90
C ARG A 137 -3.52 2.85 -15.34
N LYS A 138 -3.84 1.99 -16.30
CA LYS A 138 -3.98 2.36 -17.71
C LYS A 138 -5.05 3.43 -17.92
N ASP A 139 -6.19 3.29 -17.24
CA ASP A 139 -7.31 4.23 -17.34
C ASP A 139 -7.00 5.54 -16.63
N LEU A 140 -6.16 5.52 -15.59
CA LEU A 140 -5.86 6.67 -14.74
C LEU A 140 -4.95 7.71 -15.38
N LYS A 141 -4.22 7.39 -16.43
CA LYS A 141 -3.43 8.36 -17.20
C LYS A 141 -4.28 9.54 -17.67
N ASN A 142 -5.57 9.32 -17.87
CA ASN A 142 -6.52 10.32 -18.37
C ASN A 142 -7.31 11.01 -17.26
N ARG A 143 -7.14 10.63 -15.98
CA ARG A 143 -7.93 11.12 -14.83
C ARG A 143 -7.12 11.82 -13.76
N SER A 144 -6.11 12.41 -14.06
CA SER A 144 -4.93 12.97 -13.42
C SER A 144 -4.92 13.43 -11.96
N LYS A 145 -6.03 13.66 -11.24
CA LYS A 145 -5.97 14.35 -9.94
C LYS A 145 -6.25 13.50 -8.70
N ASP A 146 -6.99 12.40 -8.83
CA ASP A 146 -7.53 11.68 -7.67
C ASP A 146 -6.75 10.41 -7.28
N TYR A 147 -5.68 10.06 -8.00
CA TYR A 147 -5.01 8.75 -7.86
C TYR A 147 -3.48 8.85 -7.82
N PHE A 148 -2.98 9.86 -7.16
CA PHE A 148 -1.52 10.11 -7.08
C PHE A 148 -0.76 9.00 -6.33
N THR A 149 -1.44 8.18 -5.50
CA THR A 149 -0.83 7.00 -4.88
C THR A 149 -0.25 6.05 -5.92
N CYS A 150 -0.84 6.01 -7.11
CA CYS A 150 -0.33 5.20 -8.24
C CYS A 150 1.07 5.60 -8.69
N LYS A 151 1.50 6.82 -8.44
CA LYS A 151 2.86 7.30 -8.74
C LYS A 151 3.94 6.44 -8.08
N PHE A 152 3.67 5.96 -6.87
CA PHE A 152 4.63 5.15 -6.09
C PHE A 152 4.34 3.64 -6.18
N CYS A 153 3.29 3.26 -6.88
CA CYS A 153 2.96 1.85 -7.06
C CYS A 153 3.95 1.18 -8.03
N LEU A 154 4.35 -0.04 -7.71
CA LEU A 154 5.30 -0.79 -8.52
C LEU A 154 4.71 -1.35 -9.82
N CYS A 155 3.41 -1.21 -10.03
CA CYS A 155 2.80 -1.66 -11.27
C CYS A 155 3.35 -0.87 -12.46
N LYS A 156 3.72 -1.59 -13.50
CA LYS A 156 4.16 -1.00 -14.77
C LYS A 156 2.97 -0.49 -15.56
N GLU A 157 3.23 0.47 -16.43
CA GLU A 157 2.22 0.93 -17.37
C GLU A 157 2.00 -0.13 -18.45
N LEU A 158 0.73 -0.35 -18.77
CA LEU A 158 0.37 -1.17 -19.92
C LEU A 158 0.62 -0.37 -21.19
N LYS A 159 1.38 -0.95 -22.08
CA LYS A 159 1.64 -0.36 -23.40
C LYS A 159 0.45 -0.59 -24.34
#